data_4909993d8a19a355ee90144d9bd2237e
#
_entry.id   4909993d8a19a355ee90144d9bd2237e
#
_cell.length_a   1.000
_cell.length_b   1.000
_cell.length_c   1.000
_cell.angle_alpha   90.00
_cell.angle_beta   90.00
_cell.angle_gamma   90.00
#
_symmetry.space_group_name_H-M   'P 1'
#
loop_
_entity.id
_entity.type
_entity.pdbx_description
1 polymer ?
#
loop_
_entity_poly.entity_id
_entity_poly.type
_entity_poly.pdbx_seq_one_letter_code
_entity_poly.pdbx_strand_id
1 'polypeptide(L)'
;MARIYDDVTQLVGGTPLVKLNRLSEGLDATVAVKLEFYNPANSVKDRIGVAIVDAAEKSGALKPGGTIVEGTSGNTGIALAMVGAARGYKVILTMPETMSTERRVMLRAFGAEIVLTPGSEGMRGAVEKAQEIVANTENSIWAQQFANEANPEVHRNTTAEEIWADTDGAVDIFVAGVGTGGTVTGVGQVLKERKPGVQIVAVEPKDSAILNGGAPGPHKIQGIGANFVPEILDTNVYDEVLDATLEDSVRVARELGVKEGILGGISSGAIVWAALELAKRPENAGKLIVAVVCDFGERYISTVLYDDIRG
;
A
#
# COMPACT_ATOMS: atom_id res chain seq x y z
N MET A 1 30.62 0.03 13.59
CA MET A 1 31.03 0.65 12.30
C MET A 1 30.05 1.75 11.97
N ALA A 2 30.51 2.88 11.42
CA ALA A 2 29.60 3.91 10.91
C ALA A 2 28.72 3.31 9.79
N ARG A 3 27.42 3.57 9.82
CA ARG A 3 26.47 3.05 8.84
C ARG A 3 25.97 4.23 7.99
N ILE A 4 26.62 4.44 6.86
CA ILE A 4 26.21 5.41 5.84
C ILE A 4 25.65 4.61 4.67
N TYR A 5 24.42 4.92 4.27
CA TYR A 5 23.76 4.29 3.12
C TYR A 5 24.17 5.01 1.84
N ASP A 6 24.27 4.29 0.72
CA ASP A 6 24.66 4.87 -0.56
C ASP A 6 23.59 5.80 -1.13
N ASP A 7 22.31 5.43 -0.96
CA ASP A 7 21.16 6.24 -1.32
C ASP A 7 19.94 5.93 -0.46
N VAL A 8 18.87 6.73 -0.63
CA VAL A 8 17.65 6.64 0.17
C VAL A 8 16.86 5.34 -0.07
N THR A 9 17.04 4.67 -1.21
CA THR A 9 16.31 3.42 -1.52
C THR A 9 16.73 2.27 -0.61
N GLN A 10 17.93 2.33 -0.03
CA GLN A 10 18.42 1.35 0.95
C GLN A 10 17.77 1.46 2.33
N LEU A 11 16.99 2.51 2.56
CA LEU A 11 16.22 2.70 3.81
C LEU A 11 14.82 2.05 3.76
N VAL A 12 14.43 1.52 2.62
CA VAL A 12 13.11 0.90 2.44
C VAL A 12 13.04 -0.43 3.18
N GLY A 13 11.95 -0.64 3.92
CA GLY A 13 11.77 -1.84 4.75
C GLY A 13 12.25 -1.66 6.19
N GLY A 14 12.30 -2.76 6.94
CA GLY A 14 12.62 -2.72 8.37
C GLY A 14 11.65 -1.85 9.18
N THR A 15 10.41 -1.75 8.75
CA THR A 15 9.40 -0.89 9.39
C THR A 15 8.97 -1.47 10.74
N PRO A 16 8.69 -0.61 11.75
CA PRO A 16 8.39 -1.11 13.09
C PRO A 16 7.00 -1.74 13.19
N LEU A 17 6.88 -2.71 14.11
CA LEU A 17 5.63 -3.29 14.57
C LEU A 17 5.29 -2.70 15.95
N VAL A 18 4.10 -2.13 16.11
CA VAL A 18 3.67 -1.43 17.33
C VAL A 18 2.36 -2.02 17.84
N LYS A 19 2.32 -2.39 19.14
CA LYS A 19 1.08 -2.85 19.78
C LYS A 19 0.11 -1.68 20.00
N LEU A 20 -1.15 -1.87 19.64
CA LEU A 20 -2.22 -0.97 20.06
C LEU A 20 -2.60 -1.25 21.51
N ASN A 21 -2.81 -0.20 22.29
CA ASN A 21 -3.12 -0.32 23.70
C ASN A 21 -4.49 0.25 24.02
N ARG A 22 -4.75 1.52 23.68
CA ARG A 22 -6.00 2.23 24.02
C ARG A 22 -7.17 1.87 23.09
N LEU A 23 -6.87 1.56 21.83
CA LEU A 23 -7.88 1.11 20.86
C LEU A 23 -8.32 -0.34 21.09
N SER A 24 -7.43 -1.16 21.65
CA SER A 24 -7.68 -2.56 21.95
C SER A 24 -7.98 -2.80 23.44
N GLU A 25 -8.20 -1.75 24.23
CA GLU A 25 -8.52 -1.86 25.66
C GLU A 25 -9.79 -2.71 25.88
N GLY A 26 -9.68 -3.72 26.76
CA GLY A 26 -10.78 -4.63 27.05
C GLY A 26 -10.98 -5.75 26.03
N LEU A 27 -10.13 -5.88 25.01
CA LEU A 27 -10.11 -7.02 24.09
C LEU A 27 -9.12 -8.07 24.55
N ASP A 28 -9.49 -9.34 24.43
CA ASP A 28 -8.63 -10.45 24.82
C ASP A 28 -7.55 -10.80 23.78
N ALA A 29 -7.69 -10.32 22.54
CA ALA A 29 -6.68 -10.45 21.50
C ALA A 29 -5.68 -9.30 21.56
N THR A 30 -4.43 -9.54 21.13
CA THR A 30 -3.43 -8.50 20.94
C THR A 30 -3.47 -8.02 19.49
N VAL A 31 -3.60 -6.71 19.28
CA VAL A 31 -3.50 -6.08 17.95
C VAL A 31 -2.19 -5.31 17.85
N ALA A 32 -1.39 -5.63 16.83
CA ALA A 32 -0.18 -4.90 16.49
C ALA A 32 -0.27 -4.35 15.05
N VAL A 33 0.33 -3.20 14.82
CA VAL A 33 0.30 -2.52 13.52
C VAL A 33 1.70 -2.35 12.93
N LYS A 34 1.86 -2.75 11.68
CA LYS A 34 3.08 -2.56 10.88
C LYS A 34 3.06 -1.18 10.25
N LEU A 35 3.95 -0.30 10.70
CA LEU A 35 3.94 1.12 10.34
C LEU A 35 4.72 1.37 9.04
N GLU A 36 4.09 1.15 7.89
CA GLU A 36 4.71 1.28 6.56
C GLU A 36 5.04 2.75 6.19
N PHE A 37 4.54 3.73 6.92
CA PHE A 37 4.93 5.12 6.70
C PHE A 37 6.35 5.46 7.22
N TYR A 38 7.03 4.53 7.89
CA TYR A 38 8.46 4.66 8.19
C TYR A 38 9.36 4.46 6.97
N ASN A 39 8.83 3.97 5.86
CA ASN A 39 9.55 4.01 4.59
C ASN A 39 9.84 5.46 4.15
N PRO A 40 10.91 5.72 3.38
CA PRO A 40 11.42 7.07 3.06
C PRO A 40 10.41 8.01 2.40
N ALA A 41 9.53 7.50 1.51
CA ALA A 41 8.45 8.27 0.91
C ALA A 41 7.11 8.06 1.62
N ASN A 42 7.14 7.57 2.86
CA ASN A 42 6.05 7.44 3.82
C ASN A 42 4.90 6.52 3.38
N SER A 43 5.19 5.43 2.67
CA SER A 43 4.18 4.42 2.37
C SER A 43 4.74 3.03 2.10
N VAL A 44 3.84 2.03 2.17
CA VAL A 44 4.11 0.64 1.78
C VAL A 44 4.56 0.51 0.32
N LYS A 45 4.21 1.48 -0.54
CA LYS A 45 4.55 1.46 -1.97
C LYS A 45 6.02 1.72 -2.26
N ASP A 46 6.77 2.22 -1.29
CA ASP A 46 8.22 2.36 -1.43
C ASP A 46 8.89 1.01 -1.68
N ARG A 47 8.36 -0.05 -1.05
CA ARG A 47 8.83 -1.43 -1.27
C ARG A 47 8.70 -1.85 -2.73
N ILE A 48 7.51 -1.67 -3.32
CA ILE A 48 7.29 -2.05 -4.72
C ILE A 48 8.01 -1.09 -5.68
N GLY A 49 8.13 0.19 -5.34
CA GLY A 49 8.88 1.16 -6.14
C GLY A 49 10.33 0.73 -6.35
N VAL A 50 11.01 0.32 -5.28
CA VAL A 50 12.38 -0.21 -5.34
C VAL A 50 12.42 -1.56 -6.07
N ALA A 51 11.54 -2.50 -5.72
CA ALA A 51 11.57 -3.86 -6.26
C ALA A 51 11.32 -3.93 -7.77
N ILE A 52 10.40 -3.12 -8.27
CA ILE A 52 10.11 -3.05 -9.72
C ILE A 52 11.33 -2.53 -10.48
N VAL A 53 11.99 -1.50 -9.96
CA VAL A 53 13.19 -0.95 -10.59
C VAL A 53 14.35 -1.95 -10.50
N ASP A 54 14.59 -2.57 -9.35
CA ASP A 54 15.61 -3.62 -9.17
C ASP A 54 15.42 -4.79 -10.16
N ALA A 55 14.19 -5.25 -10.33
CA ALA A 55 13.86 -6.32 -11.28
C ALA A 55 14.12 -5.90 -12.72
N ALA A 56 13.80 -4.66 -13.09
CA ALA A 56 14.03 -4.13 -14.42
C ALA A 56 15.52 -3.92 -14.73
N GLU A 57 16.30 -3.43 -13.75
CA GLU A 57 17.76 -3.33 -13.85
C GLU A 57 18.41 -4.72 -14.01
N LYS A 58 18.03 -5.65 -13.15
CA LYS A 58 18.54 -7.03 -13.16
C LYS A 58 18.25 -7.78 -14.47
N SER A 59 17.08 -7.57 -15.05
CA SER A 59 16.72 -8.17 -16.34
C SER A 59 17.33 -7.45 -17.54
N GLY A 60 17.91 -6.26 -17.36
CA GLY A 60 18.41 -5.40 -18.45
C GLY A 60 17.31 -4.66 -19.22
N ALA A 61 16.05 -4.72 -18.77
CA ALA A 61 14.94 -3.98 -19.36
C ALA A 61 15.07 -2.47 -19.12
N LEU A 62 15.64 -2.06 -17.99
CA LEU A 62 15.95 -0.68 -17.68
C LEU A 62 17.47 -0.51 -17.55
N LYS A 63 18.05 0.38 -18.36
CA LYS A 63 19.47 0.71 -18.34
C LYS A 63 19.67 2.10 -17.69
N PRO A 64 20.87 2.43 -17.20
CA PRO A 64 21.17 3.75 -16.64
C PRO A 64 20.66 4.90 -17.52
N GLY A 65 20.02 5.90 -16.89
CA GLY A 65 19.43 7.05 -17.56
C GLY A 65 18.11 6.76 -18.29
N GLY A 66 17.55 5.55 -18.13
CA GLY A 66 16.25 5.18 -18.72
C GLY A 66 15.06 5.86 -18.09
N THR A 67 13.88 5.50 -18.57
CA THR A 67 12.61 6.11 -18.19
C THR A 67 11.67 5.10 -17.53
N ILE A 68 11.14 5.45 -16.38
CA ILE A 68 10.10 4.69 -15.66
C ILE A 68 8.77 5.36 -15.91
N VAL A 69 7.77 4.62 -16.36
CA VAL A 69 6.44 5.14 -16.66
C VAL A 69 5.38 4.38 -15.86
N GLU A 70 4.40 5.10 -15.31
CA GLU A 70 3.24 4.47 -14.65
C GLU A 70 2.00 5.36 -14.73
N GLY A 71 0.84 4.70 -14.90
CA GLY A 71 -0.48 5.32 -14.81
C GLY A 71 -0.94 5.38 -13.36
N THR A 72 -0.58 6.41 -12.61
CA THR A 72 -0.92 6.53 -11.19
C THR A 72 -0.80 7.96 -10.66
N SER A 73 -1.65 8.30 -9.71
CA SER A 73 -1.55 9.54 -8.92
C SER A 73 -1.30 9.27 -7.43
N GLY A 74 -1.16 7.99 -7.07
CA GLY A 74 -1.07 7.55 -5.67
C GLY A 74 0.36 7.35 -5.17
N ASN A 75 0.44 6.60 -4.09
CA ASN A 75 1.71 6.30 -3.39
C ASN A 75 2.74 5.60 -4.29
N THR A 76 2.30 4.79 -5.25
CA THR A 76 3.20 4.14 -6.22
C THR A 76 3.96 5.18 -7.06
N GLY A 77 3.26 6.21 -7.53
CA GLY A 77 3.92 7.30 -8.28
C GLY A 77 4.96 8.04 -7.44
N ILE A 78 4.65 8.27 -6.16
CA ILE A 78 5.60 8.91 -5.22
C ILE A 78 6.82 8.03 -5.01
N ALA A 79 6.62 6.73 -4.79
CA ALA A 79 7.71 5.77 -4.61
C ALA A 79 8.60 5.67 -5.85
N LEU A 80 8.01 5.55 -7.05
CA LEU A 80 8.77 5.52 -8.30
C LEU A 80 9.52 6.82 -8.55
N ALA A 81 8.91 7.98 -8.22
CA ALA A 81 9.56 9.29 -8.34
C ALA A 81 10.76 9.41 -7.38
N MET A 82 10.64 8.94 -6.13
CA MET A 82 11.74 8.87 -5.17
C MET A 82 12.88 8.00 -5.70
N VAL A 83 12.58 6.78 -6.18
CA VAL A 83 13.60 5.86 -6.71
C VAL A 83 14.28 6.45 -7.94
N GLY A 84 13.50 7.05 -8.86
CA GLY A 84 14.04 7.70 -10.05
C GLY A 84 14.98 8.85 -9.69
N ALA A 85 14.59 9.69 -8.75
CA ALA A 85 15.45 10.79 -8.25
C ALA A 85 16.75 10.26 -7.62
N ALA A 86 16.68 9.20 -6.81
CA ALA A 86 17.83 8.62 -6.14
C ALA A 86 18.80 7.93 -7.09
N ARG A 87 18.30 7.29 -8.15
CA ARG A 87 19.09 6.45 -9.07
C ARG A 87 19.34 7.07 -10.46
N GLY A 88 18.88 8.32 -10.68
CA GLY A 88 19.11 9.03 -11.94
C GLY A 88 18.26 8.56 -13.11
N TYR A 89 17.06 8.05 -12.86
CA TYR A 89 16.08 7.70 -13.87
C TYR A 89 15.09 8.85 -14.11
N LYS A 90 14.66 9.01 -15.36
CA LYS A 90 13.50 9.84 -15.67
C LYS A 90 12.22 9.11 -15.21
N VAL A 91 11.29 9.82 -14.61
CA VAL A 91 9.99 9.27 -14.22
C VAL A 91 8.89 10.05 -14.90
N ILE A 92 8.00 9.38 -15.61
CA ILE A 92 6.81 9.95 -16.25
C ILE A 92 5.56 9.30 -15.65
N LEU A 93 4.71 10.11 -15.04
CA LEU A 93 3.48 9.65 -14.41
C LEU A 93 2.28 10.22 -15.16
N THR A 94 1.40 9.34 -15.60
CA THR A 94 0.15 9.72 -16.26
C THR A 94 -0.99 9.68 -15.27
N MET A 95 -1.87 10.67 -15.29
CA MET A 95 -3.02 10.74 -14.39
C MET A 95 -4.11 11.65 -14.93
N PRO A 96 -5.39 11.42 -14.54
CA PRO A 96 -6.48 12.33 -14.89
C PRO A 96 -6.24 13.76 -14.36
N GLU A 97 -6.64 14.74 -15.13
CA GLU A 97 -6.55 16.18 -14.75
C GLU A 97 -7.36 16.53 -13.49
N THR A 98 -8.27 15.66 -13.07
CA THR A 98 -9.06 15.79 -11.84
C THR A 98 -8.27 15.51 -10.55
N MET A 99 -7.04 14.99 -10.67
CA MET A 99 -6.20 14.72 -9.48
C MET A 99 -5.76 16.01 -8.79
N SER A 100 -5.65 15.95 -7.46
CA SER A 100 -5.37 17.11 -6.63
C SER A 100 -4.03 17.79 -6.95
N THR A 101 -3.98 19.10 -6.75
CA THR A 101 -2.76 19.89 -6.98
C THR A 101 -1.64 19.47 -6.04
N GLU A 102 -1.96 19.13 -4.77
CA GLU A 102 -0.98 18.72 -3.76
C GLU A 102 -0.22 17.46 -4.21
N ARG A 103 -0.94 16.48 -4.78
CA ARG A 103 -0.30 15.26 -5.32
C ARG A 103 0.64 15.58 -6.47
N ARG A 104 0.22 16.44 -7.40
CA ARG A 104 1.09 16.87 -8.52
C ARG A 104 2.33 17.61 -8.04
N VAL A 105 2.19 18.47 -7.02
CA VAL A 105 3.32 19.19 -6.43
C VAL A 105 4.31 18.23 -5.81
N MET A 106 3.84 17.25 -5.04
CA MET A 106 4.70 16.25 -4.41
C MET A 106 5.50 15.43 -5.43
N LEU A 107 4.86 14.98 -6.50
CA LEU A 107 5.51 14.23 -7.57
C LEU A 107 6.56 15.06 -8.29
N ARG A 108 6.25 16.35 -8.61
CA ARG A 108 7.20 17.29 -9.22
C ARG A 108 8.37 17.63 -8.29
N ALA A 109 8.17 17.63 -6.98
CA ALA A 109 9.23 17.86 -6.01
C ALA A 109 10.32 16.77 -6.05
N PHE A 110 9.96 15.53 -6.45
CA PHE A 110 10.91 14.46 -6.77
C PHE A 110 11.44 14.52 -8.22
N GLY A 111 11.04 15.52 -9.03
CA GLY A 111 11.48 15.67 -10.41
C GLY A 111 10.69 14.85 -11.44
N ALA A 112 9.57 14.22 -11.05
CA ALA A 112 8.74 13.47 -11.98
C ALA A 112 8.04 14.40 -13.00
N GLU A 113 8.02 13.98 -14.27
CA GLU A 113 7.19 14.57 -15.31
C GLU A 113 5.76 14.04 -15.17
N ILE A 114 4.78 14.94 -15.26
CA ILE A 114 3.36 14.59 -15.16
C ILE A 114 2.69 14.85 -16.50
N VAL A 115 2.05 13.81 -17.04
CA VAL A 115 1.22 13.88 -18.22
C VAL A 115 -0.23 13.74 -17.80
N LEU A 116 -1.01 14.82 -17.99
CA LEU A 116 -2.43 14.85 -17.65
C LEU A 116 -3.27 14.25 -18.79
N THR A 117 -4.25 13.44 -18.43
CA THR A 117 -5.24 12.89 -19.36
C THR A 117 -6.62 13.45 -19.07
N PRO A 118 -7.58 13.40 -20.03
CA PRO A 118 -8.93 13.89 -19.82
C PRO A 118 -9.60 13.25 -18.60
N GLY A 119 -10.22 14.06 -17.76
CA GLY A 119 -10.90 13.58 -16.55
C GLY A 119 -12.03 12.57 -16.84
N SER A 120 -12.69 12.69 -18.00
CA SER A 120 -13.74 11.78 -18.45
C SER A 120 -13.27 10.35 -18.73
N GLU A 121 -11.98 10.15 -19.00
CA GLU A 121 -11.39 8.83 -19.26
C GLU A 121 -10.93 8.12 -17.97
N GLY A 122 -10.87 8.87 -16.85
CA GLY A 122 -10.45 8.35 -15.56
C GLY A 122 -9.08 7.68 -15.59
N MET A 123 -8.86 6.71 -14.71
CA MET A 123 -7.58 5.97 -14.65
C MET A 123 -7.32 5.11 -15.89
N ARG A 124 -8.35 4.69 -16.62
CA ARG A 124 -8.16 3.93 -17.87
C ARG A 124 -7.37 4.76 -18.89
N GLY A 125 -7.78 6.00 -19.14
CA GLY A 125 -7.06 6.89 -20.05
C GLY A 125 -5.62 7.17 -19.60
N ALA A 126 -5.38 7.26 -18.29
CA ALA A 126 -4.03 7.39 -17.76
C ALA A 126 -3.16 6.16 -18.05
N VAL A 127 -3.69 4.95 -17.88
CA VAL A 127 -2.97 3.69 -18.18
C VAL A 127 -2.69 3.56 -19.68
N GLU A 128 -3.67 3.82 -20.54
CA GLU A 128 -3.50 3.81 -22.00
C GLU A 128 -2.41 4.80 -22.44
N LYS A 129 -2.37 5.99 -21.83
CA LYS A 129 -1.32 6.98 -22.10
C LYS A 129 0.06 6.55 -21.62
N ALA A 130 0.16 5.87 -20.48
CA ALA A 130 1.42 5.28 -20.02
C ALA A 130 1.96 4.25 -21.02
N GLN A 131 1.11 3.37 -21.52
CA GLN A 131 1.47 2.38 -22.54
C GLN A 131 1.95 3.04 -23.84
N GLU A 132 1.26 4.08 -24.31
CA GLU A 132 1.66 4.86 -25.48
C GLU A 132 3.06 5.46 -25.32
N ILE A 133 3.34 6.04 -24.13
CA ILE A 133 4.64 6.66 -23.83
C ILE A 133 5.74 5.61 -23.86
N VAL A 134 5.54 4.46 -23.22
CA VAL A 134 6.53 3.36 -23.21
C VAL A 134 6.80 2.86 -24.63
N ALA A 135 5.75 2.66 -25.44
CA ALA A 135 5.89 2.19 -26.82
C ALA A 135 6.70 3.14 -27.71
N ASN A 136 6.76 4.43 -27.38
CA ASN A 136 7.44 5.48 -28.13
C ASN A 136 8.73 5.98 -27.46
N THR A 137 9.17 5.37 -26.35
CA THR A 137 10.34 5.81 -25.59
C THR A 137 11.35 4.67 -25.48
N GLU A 138 12.52 4.85 -26.10
CA GLU A 138 13.61 3.88 -25.94
C GLU A 138 14.09 3.81 -24.48
N ASN A 139 14.61 2.66 -24.05
CA ASN A 139 15.10 2.43 -22.70
C ASN A 139 14.08 2.87 -21.64
N SER A 140 12.83 2.44 -21.81
CA SER A 140 11.75 2.71 -20.85
C SER A 140 11.08 1.44 -20.38
N ILE A 141 10.53 1.50 -19.16
CA ILE A 141 9.69 0.45 -18.60
C ILE A 141 8.34 1.01 -18.20
N TRP A 142 7.30 0.21 -18.30
CA TRP A 142 6.04 0.38 -17.64
C TRP A 142 6.06 -0.41 -16.33
N ALA A 143 5.85 0.26 -15.19
CA ALA A 143 5.97 -0.37 -13.86
C ALA A 143 4.91 -1.46 -13.60
N GLN A 144 3.68 -1.29 -14.10
CA GLN A 144 2.59 -2.29 -14.05
C GLN A 144 2.29 -2.81 -12.64
N GLN A 145 2.06 -1.91 -11.69
CA GLN A 145 1.89 -2.27 -10.28
C GLN A 145 0.86 -3.39 -10.01
N PHE A 146 -0.14 -3.58 -10.87
CA PHE A 146 -1.21 -4.58 -10.73
C PHE A 146 -0.90 -5.95 -11.37
N ALA A 147 0.17 -6.05 -12.18
CA ALA A 147 0.54 -7.23 -12.93
C ALA A 147 2.02 -7.64 -12.75
N ASN A 148 2.85 -6.77 -12.18
CA ASN A 148 4.28 -7.01 -12.02
C ASN A 148 4.57 -7.90 -10.81
N GLU A 149 5.14 -9.09 -11.05
CA GLU A 149 5.44 -10.07 -10.01
C GLU A 149 6.47 -9.58 -8.98
N ALA A 150 7.29 -8.57 -9.30
CA ALA A 150 8.18 -7.94 -8.32
C ALA A 150 7.42 -7.34 -7.12
N ASN A 151 6.12 -7.03 -7.29
CA ASN A 151 5.26 -6.52 -6.23
C ASN A 151 5.01 -7.58 -5.13
N PRO A 152 4.35 -8.73 -5.35
CA PRO A 152 4.21 -9.73 -4.31
C PRO A 152 5.56 -10.30 -3.86
N GLU A 153 6.54 -10.39 -4.75
CA GLU A 153 7.89 -10.89 -4.45
C GLU A 153 8.60 -10.08 -3.36
N VAL A 154 8.57 -8.75 -3.41
CA VAL A 154 9.19 -7.92 -2.36
C VAL A 154 8.50 -8.12 -1.01
N HIS A 155 7.19 -8.37 -0.99
CA HIS A 155 6.48 -8.64 0.25
C HIS A 155 6.79 -10.03 0.82
N ARG A 156 7.03 -11.05 -0.05
CA ARG A 156 7.55 -12.36 0.38
C ARG A 156 8.90 -12.21 1.05
N ASN A 157 9.81 -11.50 0.39
CA ASN A 157 11.23 -11.42 0.77
C ASN A 157 11.53 -10.42 1.89
N THR A 158 10.61 -9.49 2.18
CA THR A 158 10.85 -8.44 3.18
C THR A 158 9.72 -8.32 4.20
N THR A 159 8.53 -7.89 3.81
CA THR A 159 7.43 -7.61 4.75
C THR A 159 7.04 -8.85 5.57
N ALA A 160 6.94 -10.01 4.92
CA ALA A 160 6.62 -11.27 5.58
C ALA A 160 7.72 -11.69 6.56
N GLU A 161 8.98 -11.56 6.15
CA GLU A 161 10.15 -11.89 6.97
C GLU A 161 10.23 -11.00 8.20
N GLU A 162 10.00 -9.70 8.02
CA GLU A 162 9.96 -8.73 9.12
C GLU A 162 8.85 -9.05 10.12
N ILE A 163 7.62 -9.32 9.65
CA ILE A 163 6.49 -9.69 10.51
C ILE A 163 6.79 -10.99 11.28
N TRP A 164 7.35 -11.98 10.58
CA TRP A 164 7.71 -13.25 11.20
C TRP A 164 8.75 -13.08 12.31
N ALA A 165 9.81 -12.33 12.03
CA ALA A 165 10.89 -12.07 12.99
C ALA A 165 10.41 -11.20 14.17
N ASP A 166 9.66 -10.13 13.90
CA ASP A 166 9.16 -9.20 14.93
C ASP A 166 8.13 -9.82 15.87
N THR A 167 7.55 -10.95 15.48
CA THR A 167 6.56 -11.71 16.28
C THR A 167 7.09 -13.02 16.81
N ASP A 168 8.36 -13.38 16.56
CA ASP A 168 8.91 -14.73 16.82
C ASP A 168 8.00 -15.84 16.25
N GLY A 169 7.36 -15.58 15.11
CA GLY A 169 6.39 -16.50 14.48
C GLY A 169 5.05 -16.65 15.19
N ALA A 170 4.77 -15.81 16.19
CA ALA A 170 3.54 -15.91 16.98
C ALA A 170 2.30 -15.32 16.28
N VAL A 171 2.45 -14.63 15.12
CA VAL A 171 1.32 -14.07 14.38
C VAL A 171 0.26 -15.14 14.08
N ASP A 172 -1.00 -14.88 14.49
CA ASP A 172 -2.14 -15.78 14.27
C ASP A 172 -3.06 -15.29 13.16
N ILE A 173 -3.18 -13.97 13.02
CA ILE A 173 -4.03 -13.34 12.00
C ILE A 173 -3.25 -12.19 11.37
N PHE A 174 -3.18 -12.17 10.03
CA PHE A 174 -2.63 -11.06 9.27
C PHE A 174 -3.73 -10.34 8.49
N VAL A 175 -3.79 -9.02 8.62
CA VAL A 175 -4.84 -8.18 8.02
C VAL A 175 -4.21 -7.12 7.13
N ALA A 176 -4.60 -7.09 5.86
CA ALA A 176 -4.14 -6.08 4.93
C ALA A 176 -5.22 -5.69 3.91
N GLY A 177 -5.20 -4.43 3.48
CA GLY A 177 -6.09 -3.93 2.45
C GLY A 177 -5.65 -4.35 1.04
N VAL A 178 -6.62 -4.60 0.16
CA VAL A 178 -6.37 -4.97 -1.23
C VAL A 178 -6.48 -3.76 -2.14
N GLY A 179 -5.32 -3.20 -2.50
CA GLY A 179 -5.17 -2.28 -3.62
C GLY A 179 -4.69 -3.04 -4.85
N THR A 180 -3.38 -3.30 -4.94
CA THR A 180 -2.80 -4.19 -5.96
C THR A 180 -2.84 -5.66 -5.57
N GLY A 181 -3.06 -5.98 -4.30
CA GLY A 181 -3.05 -7.34 -3.79
C GLY A 181 -1.66 -7.88 -3.41
N GLY A 182 -0.59 -7.20 -3.76
CA GLY A 182 0.78 -7.70 -3.53
C GLY A 182 1.12 -7.98 -2.07
N THR A 183 0.69 -7.12 -1.15
CA THR A 183 0.93 -7.30 0.30
C THR A 183 0.22 -8.55 0.83
N VAL A 184 -1.08 -8.69 0.55
CA VAL A 184 -1.88 -9.86 0.99
C VAL A 184 -1.31 -11.13 0.41
N THR A 185 -1.00 -11.13 -0.90
CA THR A 185 -0.43 -12.28 -1.61
C THR A 185 0.93 -12.66 -1.05
N GLY A 186 1.88 -11.74 -1.07
CA GLY A 186 3.26 -12.06 -0.68
C GLY A 186 3.41 -12.45 0.78
N VAL A 187 2.81 -11.67 1.69
CA VAL A 187 2.86 -11.97 3.13
C VAL A 187 2.05 -13.23 3.44
N GLY A 188 0.85 -13.35 2.87
CA GLY A 188 -0.03 -14.49 3.13
C GLY A 188 0.58 -15.83 2.72
N GLN A 189 1.22 -15.89 1.55
CA GLN A 189 1.89 -17.11 1.07
C GLN A 189 2.99 -17.56 2.03
N VAL A 190 3.89 -16.66 2.44
CA VAL A 190 5.00 -16.99 3.36
C VAL A 190 4.49 -17.38 4.74
N LEU A 191 3.53 -16.63 5.29
CA LEU A 191 3.00 -16.95 6.61
C LEU A 191 2.28 -18.29 6.64
N LYS A 192 1.47 -18.61 5.62
CA LYS A 192 0.79 -19.92 5.51
C LYS A 192 1.75 -21.09 5.31
N GLU A 193 2.84 -20.89 4.59
CA GLU A 193 3.89 -21.90 4.44
C GLU A 193 4.54 -22.22 5.80
N ARG A 194 4.84 -21.21 6.60
CA ARG A 194 5.51 -21.37 7.91
C ARG A 194 4.58 -21.79 9.03
N LYS A 195 3.35 -21.30 9.02
CA LYS A 195 2.31 -21.55 10.02
C LYS A 195 0.98 -21.83 9.33
N PRO A 196 0.69 -23.09 8.94
CA PRO A 196 -0.54 -23.42 8.17
C PRO A 196 -1.86 -22.98 8.82
N GLY A 197 -1.86 -22.76 10.14
CA GLY A 197 -3.03 -22.28 10.89
C GLY A 197 -3.18 -20.76 10.95
N VAL A 198 -2.28 -19.98 10.33
CA VAL A 198 -2.43 -18.52 10.27
C VAL A 198 -3.63 -18.14 9.40
N GLN A 199 -4.42 -17.19 9.88
CA GLN A 199 -5.54 -16.64 9.12
C GLN A 199 -5.08 -15.38 8.38
N ILE A 200 -5.38 -15.30 7.09
CA ILE A 200 -5.12 -14.14 6.25
C ILE A 200 -6.44 -13.46 5.95
N VAL A 201 -6.56 -12.19 6.30
CA VAL A 201 -7.79 -11.41 6.11
C VAL A 201 -7.51 -10.24 5.17
N ALA A 202 -8.25 -10.22 4.07
CA ALA A 202 -8.26 -9.13 3.12
C ALA A 202 -9.27 -8.06 3.53
N VAL A 203 -8.98 -6.79 3.23
CA VAL A 203 -9.92 -5.69 3.47
C VAL A 203 -10.18 -4.95 2.16
N GLU A 204 -11.44 -4.75 1.85
CA GLU A 204 -11.88 -3.97 0.69
C GLU A 204 -12.93 -2.92 1.08
N PRO A 205 -13.17 -1.89 0.24
CA PRO A 205 -14.26 -0.94 0.48
C PRO A 205 -15.63 -1.60 0.31
N LYS A 206 -16.54 -1.39 1.25
CA LYS A 206 -17.92 -1.90 1.17
C LYS A 206 -18.64 -1.45 -0.09
N ASP A 207 -18.37 -0.21 -0.56
CA ASP A 207 -18.99 0.33 -1.77
C ASP A 207 -18.44 -0.30 -3.07
N SER A 208 -17.40 -1.13 -2.98
CA SER A 208 -16.80 -1.87 -4.10
C SER A 208 -16.30 -3.24 -3.61
N ALA A 209 -17.21 -4.04 -3.06
CA ALA A 209 -16.92 -5.32 -2.42
C ALA A 209 -16.76 -6.47 -3.45
N ILE A 210 -15.80 -6.33 -4.37
CA ILE A 210 -15.59 -7.26 -5.50
C ILE A 210 -15.11 -8.63 -5.02
N LEU A 211 -14.24 -8.67 -4.01
CA LEU A 211 -13.69 -9.91 -3.49
C LEU A 211 -14.74 -10.75 -2.75
N ASN A 212 -15.77 -10.10 -2.21
CA ASN A 212 -16.96 -10.73 -1.64
C ASN A 212 -18.09 -10.97 -2.67
N GLY A 213 -17.78 -10.85 -3.99
CA GLY A 213 -18.74 -11.12 -5.06
C GLY A 213 -19.72 -9.98 -5.35
N GLY A 214 -19.48 -8.79 -4.81
CA GLY A 214 -20.23 -7.58 -5.12
C GLY A 214 -19.80 -6.93 -6.44
N ALA A 215 -20.46 -5.82 -6.78
CA ALA A 215 -20.14 -5.04 -7.98
C ALA A 215 -19.08 -3.97 -7.70
N PRO A 216 -18.27 -3.56 -8.71
CA PRO A 216 -17.42 -2.39 -8.59
C PRO A 216 -18.24 -1.11 -8.39
N GLY A 217 -17.77 -0.22 -7.55
CA GLY A 217 -18.47 1.03 -7.25
C GLY A 217 -17.50 2.16 -6.86
N PRO A 218 -17.95 3.42 -6.98
CA PRO A 218 -17.14 4.56 -6.57
C PRO A 218 -17.04 4.61 -5.04
N HIS A 219 -15.83 4.80 -4.52
CA HIS A 219 -15.58 4.95 -3.09
C HIS A 219 -14.47 5.98 -2.82
N LYS A 220 -14.33 6.39 -1.55
CA LYS A 220 -13.35 7.40 -1.12
C LYS A 220 -12.23 6.83 -0.24
N ILE A 221 -12.17 5.52 -0.04
CA ILE A 221 -11.07 4.87 0.70
C ILE A 221 -9.88 4.73 -0.24
N GLN A 222 -9.03 5.77 -0.29
CA GLN A 222 -7.88 5.80 -1.18
C GLN A 222 -6.84 4.73 -0.81
N GLY A 223 -6.25 4.10 -1.83
CA GLY A 223 -5.17 3.11 -1.68
C GLY A 223 -5.61 1.65 -1.72
N ILE A 224 -6.90 1.36 -1.55
CA ILE A 224 -7.50 0.03 -1.70
C ILE A 224 -8.72 0.10 -2.62
N GLY A 225 -9.24 -1.04 -3.07
CA GLY A 225 -10.43 -1.11 -3.92
C GLY A 225 -10.18 -0.62 -5.35
N ALA A 226 -9.45 -1.40 -6.14
CA ALA A 226 -9.09 -1.05 -7.53
C ALA A 226 -10.26 -1.14 -8.52
N ASN A 227 -11.45 -1.57 -8.10
CA ASN A 227 -12.63 -1.84 -8.94
C ASN A 227 -12.49 -3.01 -9.92
N PHE A 228 -11.46 -3.82 -9.74
CA PHE A 228 -11.22 -5.09 -10.45
C PHE A 228 -10.35 -5.99 -9.57
N VAL A 229 -10.31 -7.30 -9.88
CA VAL A 229 -9.40 -8.24 -9.23
C VAL A 229 -8.03 -8.12 -9.88
N PRO A 230 -6.98 -7.68 -9.14
CA PRO A 230 -5.63 -7.55 -9.70
C PRO A 230 -5.04 -8.88 -10.15
N GLU A 231 -4.24 -8.86 -11.21
CA GLU A 231 -3.62 -10.07 -11.78
C GLU A 231 -2.68 -10.76 -10.78
N ILE A 232 -1.95 -9.97 -9.99
CA ILE A 232 -1.01 -10.48 -8.99
C ILE A 232 -1.66 -10.89 -7.65
N LEU A 233 -2.97 -10.72 -7.50
CA LEU A 233 -3.67 -11.14 -6.30
C LEU A 233 -3.93 -12.65 -6.35
N ASP A 234 -3.31 -13.39 -5.44
CA ASP A 234 -3.66 -14.79 -5.20
C ASP A 234 -4.97 -14.86 -4.39
N THR A 235 -6.07 -15.14 -5.07
CA THR A 235 -7.40 -15.21 -4.44
C THR A 235 -7.58 -16.42 -3.53
N ASN A 236 -6.63 -17.35 -3.50
CA ASN A 236 -6.65 -18.52 -2.62
C ASN A 236 -5.86 -18.30 -1.34
N VAL A 237 -5.13 -17.18 -1.22
CA VAL A 237 -4.26 -16.94 -0.07
C VAL A 237 -4.99 -16.43 1.15
N TYR A 238 -6.07 -15.66 0.98
CA TYR A 238 -6.85 -15.14 2.10
C TYR A 238 -8.02 -16.07 2.45
N ASP A 239 -8.36 -16.08 3.75
CA ASP A 239 -9.39 -16.93 4.32
C ASP A 239 -10.71 -16.19 4.51
N GLU A 240 -10.64 -14.86 4.63
CA GLU A 240 -11.79 -13.98 4.85
C GLU A 240 -11.57 -12.63 4.20
N VAL A 241 -12.67 -11.98 3.79
CA VAL A 241 -12.68 -10.59 3.32
C VAL A 241 -13.62 -9.77 4.19
N LEU A 242 -13.15 -8.63 4.70
CA LEU A 242 -13.95 -7.67 5.46
C LEU A 242 -14.18 -6.38 4.65
N ASP A 243 -15.45 -5.99 4.57
CA ASP A 243 -15.90 -4.82 3.81
C ASP A 243 -15.95 -3.59 4.70
N ALA A 244 -14.95 -2.71 4.60
CA ALA A 244 -14.87 -1.49 5.40
C ALA A 244 -15.75 -0.37 4.82
N THR A 245 -16.52 0.29 5.68
CA THR A 245 -17.22 1.53 5.29
C THR A 245 -16.26 2.73 5.32
N LEU A 246 -16.58 3.79 4.56
CA LEU A 246 -15.84 5.04 4.65
C LEU A 246 -15.89 5.64 6.06
N GLU A 247 -17.05 5.58 6.71
CA GLU A 247 -17.27 6.10 8.06
C GLU A 247 -16.36 5.41 9.07
N ASP A 248 -16.34 4.08 9.10
CA ASP A 248 -15.47 3.32 9.99
C ASP A 248 -13.99 3.57 9.70
N SER A 249 -13.62 3.66 8.42
CA SER A 249 -12.24 3.93 8.01
C SER A 249 -11.75 5.29 8.51
N VAL A 250 -12.57 6.34 8.36
CA VAL A 250 -12.24 7.69 8.82
C VAL A 250 -12.22 7.75 10.35
N ARG A 251 -13.23 7.18 11.01
CA ARG A 251 -13.30 7.14 12.47
C ARG A 251 -12.07 6.48 13.08
N VAL A 252 -11.72 5.27 12.62
CA VAL A 252 -10.59 4.54 13.20
C VAL A 252 -9.24 5.17 12.84
N ALA A 253 -9.07 5.75 11.64
CA ALA A 253 -7.86 6.49 11.31
C ALA A 253 -7.62 7.69 12.24
N ARG A 254 -8.68 8.41 12.61
CA ARG A 254 -8.62 9.51 13.59
C ARG A 254 -8.36 9.01 15.01
N GLU A 255 -9.03 7.94 15.41
CA GLU A 255 -8.82 7.33 16.72
C GLU A 255 -7.40 6.82 16.90
N LEU A 256 -6.77 6.27 15.85
CA LEU A 256 -5.34 5.93 15.84
C LEU A 256 -4.47 7.13 16.21
N GLY A 257 -4.74 8.30 15.63
CA GLY A 257 -4.03 9.54 15.96
C GLY A 257 -4.24 9.95 17.41
N VAL A 258 -5.50 10.04 17.86
CA VAL A 258 -5.87 10.57 19.18
C VAL A 258 -5.54 9.61 20.33
N LYS A 259 -5.69 8.31 20.11
CA LYS A 259 -5.54 7.29 21.16
C LYS A 259 -4.15 6.64 21.18
N GLU A 260 -3.55 6.43 20.02
CA GLU A 260 -2.26 5.70 19.91
C GLU A 260 -1.09 6.59 19.46
N GLY A 261 -1.34 7.83 19.06
CA GLY A 261 -0.30 8.72 18.50
C GLY A 261 0.17 8.31 17.10
N ILE A 262 -0.62 7.48 16.40
CA ILE A 262 -0.30 6.95 15.08
C ILE A 262 -1.15 7.64 14.03
N LEU A 263 -0.54 8.48 13.20
CA LEU A 263 -1.27 9.23 12.17
C LEU A 263 -1.25 8.43 10.85
N GLY A 264 -2.26 7.59 10.67
CA GLY A 264 -2.44 6.77 9.45
C GLY A 264 -3.42 7.39 8.45
N GLY A 265 -3.34 6.95 7.18
CA GLY A 265 -4.28 7.32 6.12
C GLY A 265 -5.63 6.60 6.22
N ILE A 266 -6.53 6.89 5.26
CA ILE A 266 -7.91 6.35 5.27
C ILE A 266 -7.91 4.82 5.17
N SER A 267 -7.11 4.24 4.27
CA SER A 267 -7.01 2.79 4.15
C SER A 267 -6.39 2.12 5.37
N SER A 268 -5.50 2.82 6.08
CA SER A 268 -4.97 2.35 7.37
C SER A 268 -6.07 2.24 8.41
N GLY A 269 -6.98 3.22 8.44
CA GLY A 269 -8.18 3.15 9.29
C GLY A 269 -9.09 1.98 8.96
N ALA A 270 -9.30 1.69 7.67
CA ALA A 270 -10.08 0.53 7.22
C ALA A 270 -9.46 -0.80 7.71
N ILE A 271 -8.14 -0.95 7.55
CA ILE A 271 -7.42 -2.17 7.92
C ILE A 271 -7.42 -2.35 9.45
N VAL A 272 -7.16 -1.28 10.20
CA VAL A 272 -7.18 -1.34 11.67
C VAL A 272 -8.60 -1.56 12.20
N TRP A 273 -9.64 -0.99 11.58
CA TRP A 273 -11.03 -1.31 11.88
C TRP A 273 -11.28 -2.81 11.76
N ALA A 274 -10.88 -3.42 10.64
CA ALA A 274 -11.04 -4.86 10.44
C ALA A 274 -10.30 -5.68 11.51
N ALA A 275 -9.07 -5.30 11.88
CA ALA A 275 -8.31 -5.95 12.92
C ALA A 275 -9.00 -5.86 14.29
N LEU A 276 -9.62 -4.71 14.62
CA LEU A 276 -10.38 -4.54 15.85
C LEU A 276 -11.68 -5.36 15.84
N GLU A 277 -12.37 -5.47 14.71
CA GLU A 277 -13.55 -6.34 14.59
C GLU A 277 -13.19 -7.83 14.79
N LEU A 278 -12.06 -8.26 14.24
CA LEU A 278 -11.53 -9.61 14.49
C LEU A 278 -11.15 -9.82 15.97
N ALA A 279 -10.56 -8.82 16.59
CA ALA A 279 -10.14 -8.88 18.00
C ALA A 279 -11.31 -8.97 18.99
N LYS A 280 -12.51 -8.52 18.61
CA LYS A 280 -13.75 -8.65 19.41
C LYS A 280 -14.33 -10.05 19.39
N ARG A 281 -13.95 -10.90 18.46
CA ARG A 281 -14.50 -12.25 18.31
C ARG A 281 -13.97 -13.16 19.41
N PRO A 282 -14.83 -13.89 20.14
CA PRO A 282 -14.41 -14.77 21.24
C PRO A 282 -13.40 -15.83 20.82
N GLU A 283 -13.50 -16.37 19.59
CA GLU A 283 -12.58 -17.35 19.04
C GLU A 283 -11.17 -16.82 18.79
N ASN A 284 -10.99 -15.52 18.87
CA ASN A 284 -9.71 -14.84 18.68
C ASN A 284 -9.07 -14.41 20.02
N ALA A 285 -9.67 -14.76 21.15
CA ALA A 285 -9.08 -14.51 22.47
C ALA A 285 -7.66 -15.10 22.57
N GLY A 286 -6.72 -14.33 23.06
CA GLY A 286 -5.30 -14.71 23.19
C GLY A 286 -4.48 -14.69 21.90
N LYS A 287 -5.09 -14.43 20.73
CA LYS A 287 -4.39 -14.40 19.43
C LYS A 287 -3.66 -13.08 19.22
N LEU A 288 -2.59 -13.15 18.41
CA LEU A 288 -1.86 -11.98 17.88
C LEU A 288 -2.35 -11.66 16.48
N ILE A 289 -2.93 -10.47 16.32
CA ILE A 289 -3.42 -9.92 15.05
C ILE A 289 -2.45 -8.84 14.58
N VAL A 290 -1.89 -8.99 13.38
CA VAL A 290 -1.01 -8.01 12.77
C VAL A 290 -1.73 -7.33 11.62
N ALA A 291 -1.83 -6.00 11.66
CA ALA A 291 -2.50 -5.17 10.66
C ALA A 291 -1.52 -4.16 10.03
N VAL A 292 -1.74 -3.80 8.76
CA VAL A 292 -0.86 -2.87 8.05
C VAL A 292 -1.38 -1.43 8.13
N VAL A 293 -0.55 -0.50 8.62
CA VAL A 293 -0.75 0.95 8.49
C VAL A 293 0.03 1.40 7.25
N CYS A 294 -0.69 1.61 6.14
CA CYS A 294 -0.11 1.68 4.79
C CYS A 294 0.72 2.93 4.53
N ASP A 295 0.28 4.08 5.06
CA ASP A 295 0.88 5.39 4.77
C ASP A 295 0.58 6.42 5.85
N PHE A 296 1.18 7.62 5.72
CA PHE A 296 1.09 8.67 6.70
C PHE A 296 -0.12 9.58 6.48
N GLY A 297 -0.83 9.90 7.57
CA GLY A 297 -2.09 10.65 7.55
C GLY A 297 -1.98 12.09 7.06
N GLU A 298 -0.81 12.74 7.17
CA GLU A 298 -0.59 14.09 6.66
C GLU A 298 -0.91 14.19 5.14
N ARG A 299 -0.73 13.12 4.39
CA ARG A 299 -1.08 13.03 2.95
C ARG A 299 -2.55 13.28 2.66
N TYR A 300 -3.40 13.24 3.67
CA TYR A 300 -4.87 13.30 3.57
C TYR A 300 -5.49 14.55 4.19
N ILE A 301 -4.68 15.57 4.55
CA ILE A 301 -5.14 16.80 5.23
C ILE A 301 -6.28 17.50 4.46
N SER A 302 -6.22 17.52 3.13
CA SER A 302 -7.25 18.14 2.28
C SER A 302 -8.37 17.19 1.85
N THR A 303 -8.51 16.04 2.51
CA THR A 303 -9.52 15.03 2.18
C THR A 303 -10.57 14.89 3.28
N VAL A 304 -11.57 14.03 3.03
CA VAL A 304 -12.62 13.67 3.97
C VAL A 304 -12.09 13.18 5.34
N LEU A 305 -10.83 12.74 5.41
CA LEU A 305 -10.24 12.29 6.69
C LEU A 305 -10.25 13.38 7.75
N TYR A 306 -10.07 14.65 7.38
CA TYR A 306 -9.95 15.76 8.30
C TYR A 306 -10.91 16.94 8.02
N ASP A 307 -11.98 16.71 7.23
CA ASP A 307 -12.90 17.79 6.81
C ASP A 307 -13.46 18.62 7.95
N ASP A 308 -13.86 17.98 9.04
CA ASP A 308 -14.51 18.61 10.21
C ASP A 308 -13.53 19.22 11.21
N ILE A 309 -12.23 19.01 11.08
CA ILE A 309 -11.21 19.57 11.98
C ILE A 309 -10.26 20.57 11.29
N ARG A 310 -10.50 20.86 10.01
CA ARG A 310 -9.69 21.86 9.27
C ARG A 310 -9.98 23.32 9.63
N GLY A 311 -11.05 23.59 10.33
CA GLY A 311 -11.46 24.95 10.73
C GLY A 311 -12.38 25.61 9.72
#